data_e0fb69228b54ee3d447043e9cb5e4c26
#
_entry.id   e0fb69228b54ee3d447043e9cb5e4c26
#
_cell.length_a   1.000
_cell.length_b   1.000
_cell.length_c   1.000
_cell.angle_alpha   90.00
_cell.angle_beta   90.00
_cell.angle_gamma   90.00
#
_symmetry.space_group_name_H-M   'P 1'
#
loop_
_entity.id
_entity.type
_entity.pdbx_description
1 polymer ?
#
loop_
_entity_poly.entity_id
_entity_poly.type
_entity_poly.pdbx_seq_one_letter_code
_entity_poly.pdbx_strand_id
1 'polypeptide(L)'
;MNVFYLDHHTQRCAKQHVDKHVVKMIVEYAQLLSTAHRVLDGEEYEGRTANNRRIRRFKMADSNIENTLYKASHINHPSAIWVRQSSQHYRWLYRLFMWLCVEYTYRYGKIHSTERLLGKLSLIH
;
A
#
# COMPACT_ATOMS: atom_id res chain seq x y z
N MET A 1 -11.21 -1.85 1.30
CA MET A 1 -10.00 -1.88 0.47
C MET A 1 -9.97 -3.14 -0.38
N ASN A 2 -10.04 -2.97 -1.68
CA ASN A 2 -9.99 -4.09 -2.61
C ASN A 2 -8.78 -3.96 -3.53
N VAL A 3 -8.30 -5.11 -4.03
CA VAL A 3 -7.31 -5.14 -5.09
C VAL A 3 -8.04 -5.45 -6.40
N PHE A 4 -7.89 -4.59 -7.39
CA PHE A 4 -8.47 -4.84 -8.71
C PHE A 4 -7.50 -5.69 -9.53
N TYR A 5 -7.72 -7.00 -9.51
CA TYR A 5 -6.91 -7.94 -10.27
C TYR A 5 -7.53 -8.08 -11.67
N LEU A 6 -7.31 -7.07 -12.51
CA LEU A 6 -7.89 -6.98 -13.85
C LEU A 6 -7.08 -7.78 -14.87
N ASP A 7 -5.79 -7.99 -14.61
CA ASP A 7 -4.87 -8.74 -15.46
C ASP A 7 -3.72 -9.23 -14.57
N HIS A 8 -3.22 -10.45 -14.81
CA HIS A 8 -2.09 -10.96 -14.05
C HIS A 8 -0.78 -10.22 -14.37
N HIS A 9 -0.69 -9.55 -15.51
CA HIS A 9 0.45 -8.71 -15.88
C HIS A 9 0.24 -7.32 -15.29
N THR A 10 1.11 -6.90 -14.37
CA THR A 10 0.89 -5.69 -13.56
C THR A 10 0.78 -4.41 -14.38
N GLN A 11 1.59 -4.24 -15.43
CA GLN A 11 1.50 -3.05 -16.27
C GLN A 11 0.15 -2.97 -16.99
N ARG A 12 -0.32 -4.08 -17.55
CA ARG A 12 -1.63 -4.13 -18.22
C ARG A 12 -2.76 -3.94 -17.23
N CYS A 13 -2.64 -4.53 -16.04
CA CYS A 13 -3.60 -4.33 -14.98
C CYS A 13 -3.74 -2.84 -14.63
N ALA A 14 -2.61 -2.13 -14.48
CA ALA A 14 -2.62 -0.69 -14.20
C ALA A 14 -3.32 0.10 -15.30
N LYS A 15 -3.02 -0.21 -16.57
CA LYS A 15 -3.63 0.47 -17.71
C LYS A 15 -5.14 0.25 -17.81
N GLN A 16 -5.64 -0.85 -17.29
CA GLN A 16 -7.07 -1.19 -17.31
C GLN A 16 -7.87 -0.48 -16.21
N HIS A 17 -7.20 0.14 -15.25
CA HIS A 17 -7.88 0.93 -14.22
C HIS A 17 -8.52 2.17 -14.86
N VAL A 18 -9.79 2.44 -14.52
CA VAL A 18 -10.44 3.69 -14.93
C VAL A 18 -9.82 4.86 -14.18
N ASP A 19 -9.97 6.10 -14.72
CA ASP A 19 -9.27 7.28 -14.20
C ASP A 19 -9.44 7.48 -12.70
N LYS A 20 -10.67 7.41 -12.19
CA LYS A 20 -10.93 7.60 -10.77
C LYS A 20 -10.27 6.51 -9.91
N HIS A 21 -10.11 5.30 -10.45
CA HIS A 21 -9.45 4.19 -9.74
C HIS A 21 -7.94 4.36 -9.75
N VAL A 22 -7.36 4.90 -10.82
CA VAL A 22 -5.91 5.19 -10.83
C VAL A 22 -5.56 6.13 -9.68
N VAL A 23 -6.32 7.21 -9.51
CA VAL A 23 -6.06 8.19 -8.44
C VAL A 23 -6.24 7.56 -7.06
N LYS A 24 -7.37 6.92 -6.84
CA LYS A 24 -7.77 6.38 -5.54
C LYS A 24 -6.93 5.17 -5.12
N MET A 25 -6.72 4.23 -6.05
CA MET A 25 -6.09 2.95 -5.71
C MET A 25 -4.58 3.08 -5.48
N ILE A 26 -3.94 4.14 -5.95
CA ILE A 26 -2.55 4.41 -5.57
C ILE A 26 -2.44 4.52 -4.06
N VAL A 27 -3.32 5.29 -3.42
CA VAL A 27 -3.33 5.44 -1.96
C VAL A 27 -3.70 4.13 -1.27
N GLU A 28 -4.74 3.45 -1.74
CA GLU A 28 -5.20 2.22 -1.11
C GLU A 28 -4.19 1.09 -1.22
N TYR A 29 -3.51 0.93 -2.36
CA TYR A 29 -2.46 -0.08 -2.51
C TYR A 29 -1.25 0.26 -1.64
N ALA A 30 -0.89 1.54 -1.53
CA ALA A 30 0.16 1.97 -0.62
C ALA A 30 -0.18 1.66 0.84
N GLN A 31 -1.44 1.83 1.23
CA GLN A 31 -1.92 1.47 2.57
C GLN A 31 -1.83 -0.04 2.81
N LEU A 32 -2.21 -0.85 1.83
CA LEU A 32 -2.11 -2.32 1.93
C LEU A 32 -0.66 -2.77 2.08
N LEU A 33 0.24 -2.22 1.27
CA LEU A 33 1.67 -2.55 1.33
C LEU A 33 2.28 -2.10 2.66
N SER A 34 1.95 -0.89 3.13
CA SER A 34 2.41 -0.38 4.41
C SER A 34 1.91 -1.24 5.58
N THR A 35 0.64 -1.63 5.55
CA THR A 35 0.05 -2.49 6.57
C THR A 35 0.75 -3.85 6.63
N ALA A 36 1.09 -4.44 5.47
CA ALA A 36 1.81 -5.71 5.43
C ALA A 36 3.14 -5.62 6.16
N HIS A 37 3.93 -4.56 5.92
CA HIS A 37 5.20 -4.37 6.61
C HIS A 37 5.01 -4.16 8.11
N ARG A 38 4.04 -3.33 8.50
CA ARG A 38 3.80 -3.06 9.92
C ARG A 38 3.38 -4.30 10.69
N VAL A 39 2.49 -5.11 10.13
CA VAL A 39 2.02 -6.35 10.79
C VAL A 39 3.13 -7.38 10.89
N LEU A 40 3.96 -7.53 9.83
CA LEU A 40 5.01 -8.54 9.80
C LEU A 40 6.26 -8.14 10.59
N ASP A 41 6.65 -6.86 10.56
CA ASP A 41 7.92 -6.38 11.07
C ASP A 41 7.78 -5.37 12.21
N GLY A 42 6.59 -4.82 12.43
CA GLY A 42 6.37 -3.80 13.44
C GLY A 42 6.08 -4.36 14.83
N GLU A 43 6.22 -3.49 15.83
CA GLU A 43 5.86 -3.80 17.21
C GLU A 43 4.44 -3.32 17.50
N GLU A 44 3.59 -4.23 17.93
CA GLU A 44 2.18 -3.94 18.20
C GLU A 44 2.01 -3.09 19.46
N TYR A 45 1.15 -2.09 19.36
CA TYR A 45 0.72 -1.30 20.52
C TYR A 45 -0.74 -0.89 20.38
N GLU A 46 -1.38 -0.53 21.49
CA GLU A 46 -2.75 -0.04 21.49
C GLU A 46 -2.75 1.45 21.17
N GLY A 47 -3.43 1.83 20.07
CA GLY A 47 -3.64 3.21 19.69
C GLY A 47 -5.09 3.64 19.85
N ARG A 48 -5.36 4.89 19.52
CA ARG A 48 -6.71 5.46 19.54
C ARG A 48 -7.03 6.10 18.20
N THR A 49 -8.25 5.93 17.73
CA THR A 49 -8.75 6.63 16.55
C THR A 49 -9.16 8.06 16.91
N ALA A 50 -9.49 8.86 15.91
CA ALA A 50 -10.03 10.20 16.10
C ALA A 50 -11.30 10.19 17.00
N ASN A 51 -12.07 9.09 16.96
CA ASN A 51 -13.27 8.91 17.78
C ASN A 51 -12.98 8.28 19.14
N ASN A 52 -11.70 8.25 19.55
CA ASN A 52 -11.24 7.68 20.82
C ASN A 52 -11.55 6.18 20.98
N ARG A 53 -11.65 5.43 19.88
CA ARG A 53 -11.81 3.98 19.90
C ARG A 53 -10.45 3.30 19.93
N ARG A 54 -10.37 2.15 20.59
CA ARG A 54 -9.15 1.32 20.59
C ARG A 54 -8.90 0.77 19.21
N ILE A 55 -7.62 0.80 18.79
CA ILE A 55 -7.20 0.23 17.52
C ILE A 55 -5.81 -0.38 17.69
N ARG A 56 -5.57 -1.50 17.02
CA ARG A 56 -4.23 -2.10 16.98
C ARG A 56 -3.36 -1.30 16.01
N ARG A 57 -2.20 -0.89 16.51
CA ARG A 57 -1.20 -0.19 15.70
C ARG A 57 0.12 -0.93 15.78
N PHE A 58 1.00 -0.67 14.83
CA PHE A 58 2.30 -1.33 14.72
C PHE A 58 3.35 -0.27 14.43
N LYS A 59 4.38 -0.22 15.27
CA LYS A 59 5.45 0.77 15.15
C LYS A 59 6.70 0.11 14.57
N MET A 60 7.29 0.74 13.55
CA MET A 60 8.53 0.28 12.96
C MET A 60 9.71 0.76 13.79
N ALA A 61 10.76 -0.08 13.88
CA ALA A 61 11.96 0.24 14.64
C ALA A 61 12.77 1.37 14.01
N ASP A 62 12.84 1.43 12.68
CA ASP A 62 13.53 2.49 11.95
C ASP A 62 12.63 3.72 11.87
N SER A 63 13.10 4.85 12.40
CA SER A 63 12.30 6.08 12.45
C SER A 63 11.96 6.64 11.06
N ASN A 64 12.84 6.47 10.07
CA ASN A 64 12.57 6.91 8.70
C ASN A 64 11.44 6.09 8.07
N ILE A 65 11.44 4.78 8.31
CA ILE A 65 10.38 3.88 7.84
C ILE A 65 9.09 4.18 8.59
N GLU A 66 9.16 4.35 9.91
CA GLU A 66 7.99 4.66 10.74
C GLU A 66 7.29 5.94 10.27
N ASN A 67 8.04 6.97 9.92
CA ASN A 67 7.50 8.25 9.50
C ASN A 67 7.03 8.27 8.04
N THR A 68 7.45 7.30 7.23
CA THR A 68 7.12 7.25 5.81
C THR A 68 5.90 6.39 5.53
N LEU A 69 5.82 5.20 6.16
CA LEU A 69 4.72 4.27 5.93
C LEU A 69 3.41 4.79 6.49
N TYR A 70 2.32 4.52 5.80
CA TYR A 70 0.99 4.73 6.35
C TYR A 70 0.79 3.84 7.57
N LYS A 71 -0.08 4.28 8.47
CA LYS A 71 -0.43 3.50 9.66
C LYS A 71 -1.18 2.23 9.24
N ALA A 72 -0.99 1.15 10.01
CA ALA A 72 -1.71 -0.09 9.78
C ALA A 72 -3.22 0.16 9.91
N SER A 73 -3.99 -0.34 8.95
CA SER A 73 -5.44 -0.22 8.95
C SER A 73 -6.06 -1.45 8.30
N HIS A 74 -7.28 -1.79 8.72
CA HIS A 74 -8.02 -2.94 8.17
C HIS A 74 -7.18 -4.22 8.11
N ILE A 75 -6.43 -4.50 9.19
CA ILE A 75 -5.43 -5.58 9.21
C ILE A 75 -6.02 -6.97 8.95
N ASN A 76 -7.29 -7.17 9.26
CA ASN A 76 -7.98 -8.44 9.07
C ASN A 76 -8.83 -8.46 7.79
N HIS A 77 -8.81 -7.41 6.98
CA HIS A 77 -9.50 -7.42 5.70
C HIS A 77 -8.88 -8.47 4.77
N PRO A 78 -9.68 -9.23 4.00
CA PRO A 78 -9.15 -10.27 3.12
C PRO A 78 -8.03 -9.79 2.19
N SER A 79 -8.13 -8.59 1.64
CA SER A 79 -7.06 -8.03 0.79
C SER A 79 -5.77 -7.80 1.56
N ALA A 80 -5.85 -7.30 2.80
CA ALA A 80 -4.68 -7.08 3.63
C ALA A 80 -4.00 -8.40 4.00
N ILE A 81 -4.78 -9.42 4.33
CA ILE A 81 -4.27 -10.76 4.61
C ILE A 81 -3.61 -11.34 3.36
N TRP A 82 -4.25 -11.23 2.20
CA TRP A 82 -3.74 -11.74 0.93
C TRP A 82 -2.35 -11.16 0.61
N VAL A 83 -2.16 -9.85 0.80
CA VAL A 83 -0.88 -9.19 0.49
C VAL A 83 0.26 -9.77 1.32
N ARG A 84 0.02 -10.07 2.60
CA ARG A 84 1.08 -10.56 3.50
C ARG A 84 1.19 -12.09 3.55
N GLN A 85 0.34 -12.83 2.85
CA GLN A 85 0.39 -14.30 2.83
C GLN A 85 1.63 -14.84 2.12
N SER A 86 2.15 -14.12 1.12
CA SER A 86 3.34 -14.57 0.41
C SER A 86 4.12 -13.39 -0.16
N SER A 87 5.42 -13.60 -0.37
CA SER A 87 6.26 -12.60 -1.02
C SER A 87 5.83 -12.36 -2.47
N GLN A 88 5.26 -13.36 -3.14
CA GLN A 88 4.76 -13.22 -4.51
C GLN A 88 3.56 -12.29 -4.57
N HIS A 89 2.62 -12.40 -3.62
CA HIS A 89 1.48 -11.49 -3.52
C HIS A 89 1.94 -10.07 -3.28
N TYR A 90 2.87 -9.87 -2.35
CA TYR A 90 3.42 -8.55 -2.05
C TYR A 90 4.08 -7.94 -3.29
N ARG A 91 4.95 -8.70 -3.96
CA ARG A 91 5.66 -8.21 -5.15
C ARG A 91 4.70 -7.84 -6.27
N TRP A 92 3.66 -8.64 -6.47
CA TRP A 92 2.65 -8.37 -7.50
C TRP A 92 1.97 -7.03 -7.21
N LEU A 93 1.51 -6.82 -5.97
CA LEU A 93 0.85 -5.57 -5.60
C LEU A 93 1.82 -4.38 -5.65
N TYR A 94 3.08 -4.56 -5.22
CA TYR A 94 4.11 -3.52 -5.32
C TYR A 94 4.30 -3.08 -6.78
N ARG A 95 4.39 -4.04 -7.69
CA ARG A 95 4.55 -3.73 -9.12
C ARG A 95 3.32 -3.04 -9.68
N LEU A 96 2.13 -3.46 -9.28
CA LEU A 96 0.90 -2.78 -9.69
C LEU A 96 0.89 -1.34 -9.17
N PHE A 97 1.26 -1.12 -7.93
CA PHE A 97 1.38 0.22 -7.35
C PHE A 97 2.36 1.07 -8.16
N MET A 98 3.53 0.54 -8.48
CA MET A 98 4.53 1.23 -9.31
C MET A 98 3.95 1.63 -10.67
N TRP A 99 3.31 0.69 -11.35
CA TRP A 99 2.74 0.96 -12.68
C TRP A 99 1.56 1.92 -12.63
N LEU A 100 0.79 1.93 -11.53
CA LEU A 100 -0.27 2.93 -11.34
C LEU A 100 0.32 4.33 -11.16
N CYS A 101 1.44 4.45 -10.46
CA CYS A 101 2.14 5.74 -10.35
C CYS A 101 2.59 6.24 -11.72
N VAL A 102 3.13 5.35 -12.57
CA VAL A 102 3.51 5.66 -13.94
C VAL A 102 2.27 6.09 -14.75
N GLU A 103 1.18 5.35 -14.63
CA GLU A 103 -0.07 5.63 -15.34
C GLU A 103 -0.66 6.97 -14.92
N TYR A 104 -0.62 7.29 -13.62
CA TYR A 104 -1.07 8.58 -13.12
C TYR A 104 -0.27 9.73 -13.73
N THR A 105 1.05 9.62 -13.75
CA THR A 105 1.91 10.65 -14.34
C THR A 105 1.62 10.82 -15.83
N TYR A 106 1.42 9.71 -16.54
CA TYR A 106 1.08 9.73 -17.96
C TYR A 106 -0.26 10.44 -18.21
N ARG A 107 -1.30 10.13 -17.43
CA ARG A 107 -2.65 10.66 -17.63
C ARG A 107 -2.79 12.12 -17.18
N TYR A 108 -2.12 12.50 -16.08
CA TYR A 108 -2.34 13.80 -15.43
C TYR A 108 -1.14 14.74 -15.53
N GLY A 109 0.00 14.28 -16.02
CA GLY A 109 1.19 15.12 -16.23
C GLY A 109 1.86 15.59 -14.94
N LYS A 110 1.63 14.91 -13.83
CA LYS A 110 2.24 15.24 -12.53
C LYS A 110 2.49 13.97 -11.72
N ILE A 111 3.36 14.06 -10.70
CA ILE A 111 3.71 12.95 -9.84
C ILE A 111 2.74 12.90 -8.66
N HIS A 112 2.16 11.72 -8.40
CA HIS A 112 1.30 11.52 -7.23
C HIS A 112 2.14 11.58 -5.94
N SER A 113 1.65 12.28 -4.92
CA SER A 113 2.39 12.44 -3.67
C SER A 113 2.73 11.11 -2.98
N THR A 114 1.90 10.09 -3.15
CA THR A 114 2.12 8.76 -2.56
C THR A 114 3.25 7.98 -3.26
N GLU A 115 3.69 8.41 -4.45
CA GLU A 115 4.80 7.76 -5.16
C GLU A 115 6.10 7.77 -4.35
N ARG A 116 6.26 8.70 -3.42
CA ARG A 116 7.42 8.77 -2.52
C ARG A 116 7.68 7.48 -1.74
N LEU A 117 6.64 6.66 -1.57
CA LEU A 117 6.75 5.38 -0.85
C LEU A 117 7.51 4.31 -1.62
N LEU A 118 7.62 4.43 -2.95
CA LEU A 118 8.29 3.43 -3.78
C LEU A 118 9.71 3.11 -3.29
N GLY A 119 10.49 4.16 -3.00
CA GLY A 119 11.87 3.96 -2.55
C GLY A 119 11.96 3.22 -1.22
N LYS A 120 11.11 3.57 -0.26
CA LYS A 120 11.11 2.93 1.06
C LYS A 120 10.60 1.50 1.00
N LEU A 121 9.51 1.25 0.28
CA LEU A 121 8.98 -0.10 0.10
C LEU A 121 9.98 -1.01 -0.60
N SER A 122 10.75 -0.49 -1.56
CA SER A 122 11.79 -1.24 -2.24
C SER A 122 12.93 -1.63 -1.30
N LEU A 123 13.32 -0.75 -0.36
CA LEU A 123 14.43 -0.99 0.56
C LEU A 123 14.12 -2.08 1.60
N ILE A 124 12.86 -2.16 2.06
CA ILE A 124 12.48 -3.13 3.08
C ILE A 124 11.90 -4.41 2.48
N HIS A 125 11.73 -4.45 1.19
CA HIS A 125 11.20 -5.61 0.46
C HIS A 125 12.28 -6.71 0.18
#